data_f828158e053cdbacc3db062c7b5314b6
#
_entry.id   f828158e053cdbacc3db062c7b5314b6
#
_cell.length_a   1.000
_cell.length_b   1.000
_cell.length_c   1.000
_cell.angle_alpha   90.00
_cell.angle_beta   90.00
_cell.angle_gamma   90.00
#
_symmetry.space_group_name_H-M   'P 1'
#
loop_
_entity.id
_entity.type
_entity.pdbx_description
1 polymer ?
#
loop_
_entity_poly.entity_id
_entity_poly.type
_entity_poly.pdbx_seq_one_letter_code
_entity_poly.pdbx_strand_id
1 'polypeptide(L)'
;RNPGLGSRLKNLGLPMDMAQLAKIVNLISDTQFDTPVWVILDDYQFIDEAETANLLTAIVAENIPNLHIILLTRSIRALPVTELLSKGLCHIISQDTLRFRKPEINQYFRLQDMEVSGENTDKIFRWTGGWITGIYLLSQRLKNGEMTLSNEPLEVLLENNFYKTYSSEVQSLLEECSFLDSFTSEQAVCITGNADAPGILRGLLTSNALIVFHEESSHYQITDIFKAFLQKKAESKGCATAQLYMRMAEWFMGHGNQFRAYNYFYLAGDYDRILRDLDSDRNLDIGAIQYHMIKEILEEITQDKEFTYPLAMLRYLRASLLWSHDLVETKKLIVQKLETMERYFKQAALPVPRKSRILGEIHNTWIFCAFNNPYQIVEHAKKAVGYFNGSYSCIVSNRTEFTYGAPSMLYTYYTTPGHLTADASFISENYSWLERAVQYCGHGYR
;
A
#
# COMPACT_ATOMS: atom_id res chain seq x y z
N ARG A 1 -26.89 -12.77 14.49
CA ARG A 1 -26.83 -11.50 13.73
C ARG A 1 -26.96 -10.36 14.74
N ASN A 2 -25.97 -9.50 14.84
CA ASN A 2 -26.03 -8.30 15.69
C ASN A 2 -26.32 -7.08 14.80
N PRO A 3 -27.60 -6.75 14.54
CA PRO A 3 -27.97 -5.68 13.61
C PRO A 3 -27.47 -4.28 14.05
N GLY A 4 -27.15 -4.12 15.33
CA GLY A 4 -26.61 -2.87 15.85
C GLY A 4 -25.13 -2.65 15.54
N LEU A 5 -24.32 -3.71 15.41
CA LEU A 5 -22.89 -3.59 15.16
C LEU A 5 -22.61 -2.93 13.81
N GLY A 6 -23.26 -3.40 12.74
CA GLY A 6 -23.05 -2.84 11.39
C GLY A 6 -23.39 -1.35 11.30
N SER A 7 -24.49 -0.93 11.93
CA SER A 7 -24.87 0.50 11.98
C SER A 7 -23.85 1.33 12.77
N ARG A 8 -23.34 0.81 13.89
CA ARG A 8 -22.32 1.49 14.71
C ARG A 8 -21.00 1.61 13.96
N LEU A 9 -20.53 0.55 13.29
CA LEU A 9 -19.34 0.57 12.46
C LEU A 9 -19.49 1.54 11.27
N LYS A 10 -20.64 1.52 10.60
CA LYS A 10 -20.92 2.47 9.51
C LYS A 10 -20.86 3.93 9.96
N ASN A 11 -21.33 4.24 11.15
CA ASN A 11 -21.29 5.60 11.72
C ASN A 11 -19.87 6.04 12.11
N LEU A 12 -18.97 5.09 12.45
CA LEU A 12 -17.58 5.39 12.74
C LEU A 12 -16.75 5.63 11.48
N GLY A 13 -17.14 5.02 10.36
CA GLY A 13 -16.38 5.07 9.10
C GLY A 13 -15.05 4.31 9.17
N LEU A 14 -14.16 4.56 8.20
CA LEU A 14 -12.78 4.06 8.25
C LEU A 14 -11.96 4.89 9.26
N PRO A 15 -11.02 4.25 9.98
CA PRO A 15 -10.22 4.97 10.97
C PRO A 15 -9.27 5.95 10.30
N MET A 16 -9.38 7.21 10.67
CA MET A 16 -8.49 8.27 10.18
C MET A 16 -7.33 8.53 11.15
N ASP A 17 -7.41 7.99 12.38
CA ASP A 17 -6.41 8.11 13.42
C ASP A 17 -6.41 6.89 14.36
N MET A 18 -5.41 6.81 15.24
CA MET A 18 -5.27 5.71 16.20
C MET A 18 -6.41 5.63 17.22
N ALA A 19 -7.03 6.76 17.56
CA ALA A 19 -8.14 6.78 18.51
C ALA A 19 -9.41 6.19 17.88
N GLN A 20 -9.68 6.50 16.62
CA GLN A 20 -10.77 5.88 15.85
C GLN A 20 -10.50 4.40 15.60
N LEU A 21 -9.25 4.05 15.28
CA LEU A 21 -8.84 2.64 15.14
C LEU A 21 -9.14 1.87 16.42
N ALA A 22 -8.70 2.37 17.57
CA ALA A 22 -8.97 1.74 18.86
C ALA A 22 -10.47 1.63 19.18
N LYS A 23 -11.27 2.65 18.85
CA LYS A 23 -12.75 2.61 19.05
C LYS A 23 -13.39 1.52 18.19
N ILE A 24 -12.96 1.35 16.95
CA ILE A 24 -13.50 0.31 16.05
C ILE A 24 -13.10 -1.08 16.57
N VAL A 25 -11.83 -1.27 16.91
CA VAL A 25 -11.31 -2.53 17.43
C VAL A 25 -12.01 -2.92 18.73
N ASN A 26 -12.13 -1.99 19.69
CA ASN A 26 -12.83 -2.23 20.93
C ASN A 26 -14.32 -2.55 20.70
N LEU A 27 -14.99 -1.85 19.78
CA LEU A 27 -16.37 -2.12 19.44
C LEU A 27 -16.58 -3.54 18.90
N ILE A 28 -15.66 -4.04 18.12
CA ILE A 28 -15.71 -5.42 17.57
C ILE A 28 -15.33 -6.42 18.67
N SER A 29 -14.29 -6.14 19.45
CA SER A 29 -13.82 -7.00 20.54
C SER A 29 -14.85 -7.15 21.66
N ASP A 30 -15.56 -6.07 22.01
CA ASP A 30 -16.66 -6.09 22.99
C ASP A 30 -17.90 -6.83 22.49
N THR A 31 -17.94 -7.12 21.17
CA THR A 31 -19.05 -7.87 20.58
C THR A 31 -18.81 -9.36 20.80
N GLN A 32 -19.66 -10.01 21.60
CA GLN A 32 -19.64 -11.45 21.76
C GLN A 32 -20.29 -12.11 20.53
N PHE A 33 -19.54 -12.99 19.88
CA PHE A 33 -20.04 -13.80 18.77
C PHE A 33 -20.37 -15.20 19.27
N ASP A 34 -21.66 -15.51 19.44
CA ASP A 34 -22.12 -16.82 19.93
C ASP A 34 -21.89 -17.96 18.92
N THR A 35 -21.75 -17.60 17.65
CA THR A 35 -21.50 -18.54 16.54
C THR A 35 -20.37 -18.02 15.68
N PRO A 36 -19.64 -18.90 14.97
CA PRO A 36 -18.59 -18.49 14.05
C PRO A 36 -19.07 -17.47 13.00
N VAL A 37 -18.39 -16.35 12.91
CA VAL A 37 -18.59 -15.30 11.91
C VAL A 37 -17.39 -15.31 10.98
N TRP A 38 -17.65 -15.40 9.69
CA TRP A 38 -16.64 -15.40 8.65
C TRP A 38 -16.74 -14.09 7.87
N VAL A 39 -15.65 -13.32 7.85
CA VAL A 39 -15.50 -12.13 7.03
C VAL A 39 -14.58 -12.51 5.88
N ILE A 40 -15.09 -12.46 4.66
CA ILE A 40 -14.33 -12.81 3.46
C ILE A 40 -14.09 -11.51 2.68
N LEU A 41 -12.83 -11.17 2.48
CA LEU A 41 -12.42 -10.03 1.67
C LEU A 41 -11.75 -10.58 0.41
N ASP A 42 -12.48 -10.48 -0.71
CA ASP A 42 -11.99 -10.91 -2.01
C ASP A 42 -11.26 -9.77 -2.71
N ASP A 43 -10.29 -10.14 -3.56
CA ASP A 43 -9.45 -9.20 -4.30
C ASP A 43 -8.81 -8.11 -3.42
N TYR A 44 -8.36 -8.49 -2.22
CA TYR A 44 -7.80 -7.57 -1.23
C TYR A 44 -6.62 -6.72 -1.75
N GLN A 45 -5.90 -7.18 -2.79
CA GLN A 45 -4.83 -6.40 -3.42
C GLN A 45 -5.28 -5.07 -4.02
N PHE A 46 -6.59 -4.84 -4.19
CA PHE A 46 -7.12 -3.56 -4.66
C PHE A 46 -7.39 -2.56 -3.53
N ILE A 47 -7.26 -3.01 -2.28
CA ILE A 47 -7.37 -2.14 -1.10
C ILE A 47 -5.94 -1.71 -0.73
N ASP A 48 -5.48 -0.62 -1.33
CA ASP A 48 -4.13 -0.07 -1.15
C ASP A 48 -4.04 0.95 0.02
N GLU A 49 -5.01 0.94 0.93
CA GLU A 49 -5.06 1.91 2.04
C GLU A 49 -4.39 1.31 3.28
N ALA A 50 -3.35 2.00 3.76
CA ALA A 50 -2.62 1.60 4.96
C ALA A 50 -3.54 1.50 6.20
N GLU A 51 -4.55 2.36 6.25
CA GLU A 51 -5.57 2.38 7.29
C GLU A 51 -6.34 1.05 7.35
N THR A 52 -6.69 0.48 6.19
CA THR A 52 -7.38 -0.81 6.13
C THR A 52 -6.47 -1.95 6.57
N ALA A 53 -5.20 -1.95 6.16
CA ALA A 53 -4.22 -2.95 6.59
C ALA A 53 -3.98 -2.88 8.11
N ASN A 54 -3.86 -1.68 8.66
CA ASN A 54 -3.71 -1.43 10.09
C ASN A 54 -4.95 -1.88 10.87
N LEU A 55 -6.15 -1.59 10.36
CA LEU A 55 -7.41 -2.03 10.97
C LEU A 55 -7.51 -3.54 11.01
N LEU A 56 -7.25 -4.22 9.90
CA LEU A 56 -7.28 -5.68 9.85
C LEU A 56 -6.24 -6.30 10.79
N THR A 57 -5.02 -5.76 10.79
CA THR A 57 -3.95 -6.24 11.68
C THR A 57 -4.33 -6.07 13.14
N ALA A 58 -4.91 -4.94 13.52
CA ALA A 58 -5.35 -4.68 14.88
C ALA A 58 -6.50 -5.61 15.30
N ILE A 59 -7.49 -5.84 14.43
CA ILE A 59 -8.59 -6.80 14.70
C ILE A 59 -8.05 -8.23 14.87
N VAL A 60 -7.13 -8.65 14.00
CA VAL A 60 -6.52 -9.99 14.07
C VAL A 60 -5.69 -10.14 15.35
N ALA A 61 -4.97 -9.09 15.77
CA ALA A 61 -4.17 -9.11 16.99
C ALA A 61 -4.99 -9.32 18.28
N GLU A 62 -6.26 -8.87 18.30
CA GLU A 62 -7.18 -9.08 19.42
C GLU A 62 -7.64 -10.54 19.57
N ASN A 63 -7.42 -11.37 18.56
CA ASN A 63 -7.79 -12.81 18.58
C ASN A 63 -9.22 -13.06 19.08
N ILE A 64 -10.18 -12.34 18.50
CA ILE A 64 -11.58 -12.31 18.93
C ILE A 64 -12.22 -13.70 18.72
N PRO A 65 -12.78 -14.32 19.76
CA PRO A 65 -13.41 -15.64 19.63
C PRO A 65 -14.52 -15.65 18.58
N ASN A 66 -14.59 -16.72 17.79
CA ASN A 66 -15.59 -16.92 16.74
C ASN A 66 -15.56 -15.89 15.59
N LEU A 67 -14.57 -15.00 15.52
CA LEU A 67 -14.38 -14.12 14.38
C LEU A 67 -13.24 -14.66 13.51
N HIS A 68 -13.55 -14.99 12.27
CA HIS A 68 -12.59 -15.50 11.29
C HIS A 68 -12.52 -14.56 10.10
N ILE A 69 -11.32 -14.22 9.67
CA ILE A 69 -11.11 -13.36 8.50
C ILE A 69 -10.38 -14.17 7.43
N ILE A 70 -10.94 -14.20 6.23
CA ILE A 70 -10.33 -14.81 5.05
C ILE A 70 -10.02 -13.68 4.07
N LEU A 71 -8.74 -13.55 3.73
CA LEU A 71 -8.29 -12.63 2.70
C LEU A 71 -7.93 -13.42 1.44
N LEU A 72 -8.60 -13.12 0.34
CA LEU A 72 -8.22 -13.59 -0.98
C LEU A 72 -7.42 -12.49 -1.66
N THR A 73 -6.15 -12.73 -1.90
CA THR A 73 -5.25 -11.69 -2.41
C THR A 73 -4.14 -12.27 -3.27
N ARG A 74 -3.66 -11.50 -4.24
CA ARG A 74 -2.50 -11.86 -5.08
C ARG A 74 -1.19 -11.38 -4.48
N SER A 75 -1.23 -10.48 -3.52
CA SER A 75 -0.05 -9.91 -2.86
C SER A 75 -0.31 -9.71 -1.38
N ILE A 76 0.66 -10.11 -0.57
CA ILE A 76 0.64 -9.95 0.89
C ILE A 76 1.50 -8.77 1.36
N ARG A 77 2.03 -7.96 0.45
CA ARG A 77 3.01 -6.89 0.77
C ARG A 77 2.47 -5.85 1.76
N ALA A 78 1.17 -5.58 1.73
CA ALA A 78 0.53 -4.59 2.60
C ALA A 78 0.30 -5.06 4.05
N LEU A 79 0.50 -6.35 4.34
CA LEU A 79 0.18 -6.95 5.63
C LEU A 79 1.45 -7.42 6.34
N PRO A 80 1.56 -7.25 7.68
CA PRO A 80 2.69 -7.75 8.45
C PRO A 80 2.58 -9.27 8.67
N VAL A 81 2.53 -10.03 7.58
CA VAL A 81 2.22 -11.48 7.57
C VAL A 81 3.23 -12.27 8.37
N THR A 82 4.51 -11.91 8.30
CA THR A 82 5.58 -12.59 9.07
C THR A 82 5.34 -12.48 10.57
N GLU A 83 4.91 -11.31 11.03
CA GLU A 83 4.58 -11.09 12.44
C GLU A 83 3.34 -11.90 12.86
N LEU A 84 2.29 -11.85 12.06
CA LEU A 84 1.05 -12.61 12.33
C LEU A 84 1.29 -14.12 12.34
N LEU A 85 2.12 -14.64 11.44
CA LEU A 85 2.54 -16.04 11.41
C LEU A 85 3.31 -16.43 12.66
N SER A 86 4.28 -15.60 13.08
CA SER A 86 5.10 -15.87 14.27
C SER A 86 4.28 -15.93 15.55
N LYS A 87 3.17 -15.19 15.60
CA LYS A 87 2.21 -15.19 16.71
C LYS A 87 1.13 -16.27 16.59
N GLY A 88 1.14 -17.07 15.51
CA GLY A 88 0.12 -18.09 15.26
C GLY A 88 -1.29 -17.53 14.96
N LEU A 89 -1.38 -16.27 14.55
CA LEU A 89 -2.64 -15.55 14.32
C LEU A 89 -3.15 -15.67 12.87
N CYS A 90 -2.34 -16.17 11.95
CA CYS A 90 -2.76 -16.39 10.57
C CYS A 90 -2.19 -17.69 10.00
N HIS A 91 -2.80 -18.15 8.91
CA HIS A 91 -2.33 -19.25 8.10
C HIS A 91 -2.37 -18.85 6.63
N ILE A 92 -1.30 -19.17 5.87
CA ILE A 92 -1.23 -18.87 4.46
C ILE A 92 -1.58 -20.12 3.65
N ILE A 93 -2.57 -19.98 2.77
CA ILE A 93 -2.86 -20.94 1.73
C ILE A 93 -2.25 -20.39 0.43
N SER A 94 -1.11 -20.96 0.04
CA SER A 94 -0.40 -20.49 -1.15
C SER A 94 -1.02 -21.02 -2.44
N GLN A 95 -0.65 -20.40 -3.56
CA GLN A 95 -1.03 -20.85 -4.89
C GLN A 95 -0.68 -22.33 -5.12
N ASP A 96 0.47 -22.79 -4.60
CA ASP A 96 0.89 -24.19 -4.76
C ASP A 96 -0.02 -25.17 -4.01
N THR A 97 -0.59 -24.73 -2.88
CA THR A 97 -1.60 -25.52 -2.13
C THR A 97 -2.92 -25.61 -2.88
N LEU A 98 -3.28 -24.57 -3.66
CA LEU A 98 -4.53 -24.52 -4.43
C LEU A 98 -4.46 -25.20 -5.80
N ARG A 99 -3.27 -25.61 -6.25
CA ARG A 99 -3.11 -26.32 -7.51
C ARG A 99 -3.78 -27.69 -7.48
N PHE A 100 -4.53 -28.00 -8.52
CA PHE A 100 -5.16 -29.31 -8.67
C PHE A 100 -4.11 -30.39 -8.87
N ARG A 101 -4.22 -31.42 -8.08
CA ARG A 101 -3.47 -32.68 -8.29
C ARG A 101 -4.15 -33.54 -9.34
N LYS A 102 -3.45 -34.52 -9.89
CA LYS A 102 -4.00 -35.41 -10.92
C LYS A 102 -5.35 -36.06 -10.55
N PRO A 103 -5.58 -36.54 -9.31
CA PRO A 103 -6.89 -37.08 -8.92
C PRO A 103 -8.01 -36.02 -8.97
N GLU A 104 -7.68 -34.78 -8.58
CA GLU A 104 -8.64 -33.65 -8.57
C GLU A 104 -8.97 -33.22 -10.00
N ILE A 105 -7.98 -33.26 -10.93
CA ILE A 105 -8.22 -33.05 -12.37
C ILE A 105 -9.21 -34.09 -12.89
N ASN A 106 -8.98 -35.36 -12.60
CA ASN A 106 -9.89 -36.42 -13.02
C ASN A 106 -11.30 -36.24 -12.46
N GLN A 107 -11.41 -35.85 -11.20
CA GLN A 107 -12.69 -35.56 -10.56
C GLN A 107 -13.38 -34.38 -11.23
N TYR A 108 -12.65 -33.30 -11.54
CA TYR A 108 -13.17 -32.14 -12.25
C TYR A 108 -13.77 -32.52 -13.61
N PHE A 109 -13.06 -33.32 -14.41
CA PHE A 109 -13.55 -33.76 -15.71
C PHE A 109 -14.78 -34.67 -15.59
N ARG A 110 -14.83 -35.57 -14.60
CA ARG A 110 -16.03 -36.37 -14.31
C ARG A 110 -17.25 -35.51 -13.96
N LEU A 111 -17.04 -34.44 -13.18
CA LEU A 111 -18.11 -33.48 -12.85
C LEU A 111 -18.61 -32.71 -14.08
N GLN A 112 -17.85 -32.73 -15.18
CA GLN A 112 -18.22 -32.14 -16.47
C GLN A 112 -18.72 -33.19 -17.47
N ASP A 113 -19.08 -34.42 -17.01
CA ASP A 113 -19.50 -35.55 -17.82
C ASP A 113 -18.48 -35.97 -18.87
N MET A 114 -17.16 -35.84 -18.54
CA MET A 114 -16.07 -36.20 -19.40
C MET A 114 -15.16 -37.21 -18.71
N GLU A 115 -14.78 -38.29 -19.45
CA GLU A 115 -13.76 -39.21 -19.00
C GLU A 115 -12.42 -38.87 -19.65
N VAL A 116 -11.38 -38.75 -18.83
CA VAL A 116 -10.02 -38.48 -19.28
C VAL A 116 -9.12 -39.66 -18.92
N SER A 117 -8.39 -40.19 -19.90
CA SER A 117 -7.44 -41.27 -19.63
C SER A 117 -6.28 -40.80 -18.75
N GLY A 118 -5.62 -41.75 -18.06
CA GLY A 118 -4.47 -41.40 -17.21
C GLY A 118 -3.36 -40.69 -17.97
N GLU A 119 -3.08 -41.06 -19.22
CA GLU A 119 -2.11 -40.40 -20.08
C GLU A 119 -2.50 -38.95 -20.38
N ASN A 120 -3.77 -38.68 -20.65
CA ASN A 120 -4.29 -37.35 -20.89
C ASN A 120 -4.30 -36.52 -19.61
N THR A 121 -4.58 -37.11 -18.46
CA THR A 121 -4.46 -36.45 -17.15
C THR A 121 -3.02 -35.97 -16.90
N ASP A 122 -2.04 -36.81 -17.23
CA ASP A 122 -0.63 -36.48 -17.12
C ASP A 122 -0.22 -35.33 -18.07
N LYS A 123 -0.76 -35.30 -19.28
CA LYS A 123 -0.55 -34.20 -20.23
C LYS A 123 -1.20 -32.91 -19.70
N ILE A 124 -2.46 -32.96 -19.26
CA ILE A 124 -3.18 -31.80 -18.68
C ILE A 124 -2.39 -31.24 -17.51
N PHE A 125 -1.96 -32.11 -16.58
CA PHE A 125 -1.18 -31.66 -15.42
C PHE A 125 0.14 -31.01 -15.81
N ARG A 126 0.89 -31.58 -16.75
CA ARG A 126 2.15 -31.00 -17.25
C ARG A 126 1.94 -29.64 -17.91
N TRP A 127 0.86 -29.45 -18.65
CA TRP A 127 0.60 -28.20 -19.36
C TRP A 127 0.05 -27.10 -18.46
N THR A 128 -0.81 -27.45 -17.50
CA THR A 128 -1.47 -26.49 -16.64
C THR A 128 -0.74 -26.25 -15.31
N GLY A 129 0.17 -27.17 -14.96
CA GLY A 129 0.76 -27.19 -13.62
C GLY A 129 -0.28 -27.37 -12.50
N GLY A 130 -1.45 -27.94 -12.84
CA GLY A 130 -2.58 -28.05 -11.92
C GLY A 130 -3.42 -26.78 -11.76
N TRP A 131 -3.23 -25.78 -12.62
CA TRP A 131 -3.95 -24.53 -12.53
C TRP A 131 -5.36 -24.64 -13.10
N ILE A 132 -6.38 -24.32 -12.25
CA ILE A 132 -7.78 -24.57 -12.61
C ILE A 132 -8.23 -23.85 -13.89
N THR A 133 -7.76 -22.61 -14.14
CA THR A 133 -8.11 -21.87 -15.35
C THR A 133 -7.60 -22.58 -16.59
N GLY A 134 -6.37 -23.08 -16.57
CA GLY A 134 -5.83 -23.87 -17.68
C GLY A 134 -6.59 -25.18 -17.90
N ILE A 135 -6.94 -25.85 -16.82
CA ILE A 135 -7.77 -27.08 -16.83
C ILE A 135 -9.15 -26.78 -17.43
N TYR A 136 -9.77 -25.67 -17.01
CA TYR A 136 -11.06 -25.22 -17.54
C TYR A 136 -10.99 -24.96 -19.05
N LEU A 137 -9.99 -24.20 -19.52
CA LEU A 137 -9.82 -23.94 -20.96
C LEU A 137 -9.67 -25.22 -21.78
N LEU A 138 -8.88 -26.17 -21.29
CA LEU A 138 -8.74 -27.48 -21.92
C LEU A 138 -10.06 -28.27 -21.91
N SER A 139 -10.82 -28.19 -20.83
CA SER A 139 -12.13 -28.84 -20.74
C SER A 139 -13.13 -28.31 -21.77
N GLN A 140 -13.13 -26.99 -22.00
CA GLN A 140 -14.01 -26.38 -23.01
C GLN A 140 -13.66 -26.85 -24.44
N ARG A 141 -12.38 -26.99 -24.77
CA ARG A 141 -11.93 -27.51 -26.05
C ARG A 141 -12.39 -28.96 -26.28
N LEU A 142 -12.18 -29.80 -25.27
CA LEU A 142 -12.61 -31.20 -25.31
C LEU A 142 -14.14 -31.32 -25.49
N LYS A 143 -14.94 -30.44 -24.86
CA LYS A 143 -16.39 -30.38 -25.07
C LYS A 143 -16.79 -30.01 -26.50
N ASN A 144 -16.02 -29.16 -27.15
CA ASN A 144 -16.27 -28.70 -28.52
C ASN A 144 -15.84 -29.71 -29.60
N GLY A 145 -15.43 -30.91 -29.18
CA GLY A 145 -15.09 -32.01 -30.15
C GLY A 145 -13.64 -31.97 -30.68
N GLU A 146 -12.82 -31.08 -30.13
CA GLU A 146 -11.38 -31.05 -30.43
C GLU A 146 -10.66 -32.15 -29.64
N MET A 147 -10.80 -33.38 -30.07
CA MET A 147 -10.42 -34.61 -29.33
C MET A 147 -8.92 -34.87 -29.20
N THR A 148 -8.07 -34.04 -29.73
CA THR A 148 -6.61 -34.24 -29.60
C THR A 148 -6.02 -33.22 -28.64
N LEU A 149 -5.68 -33.68 -27.42
CA LEU A 149 -4.68 -33.01 -26.61
C LEU A 149 -3.37 -33.05 -27.40
N SER A 150 -3.14 -32.01 -28.21
CA SER A 150 -1.87 -31.86 -28.93
C SER A 150 -0.75 -31.72 -27.89
N ASN A 151 0.46 -32.12 -28.21
CA ASN A 151 1.63 -31.97 -27.33
C ASN A 151 2.08 -30.49 -27.16
N GLU A 152 1.21 -29.56 -27.52
CA GLU A 152 1.53 -28.14 -27.52
C GLU A 152 1.49 -27.56 -26.07
N PRO A 153 2.51 -26.83 -25.68
CA PRO A 153 2.49 -26.08 -24.43
C PRO A 153 1.29 -25.12 -24.33
N LEU A 154 0.83 -24.84 -23.14
CA LEU A 154 -0.30 -23.93 -22.90
C LEU A 154 -0.10 -22.56 -23.59
N GLU A 155 1.14 -22.08 -23.66
CA GLU A 155 1.47 -20.84 -24.39
C GLU A 155 1.10 -20.91 -25.87
N VAL A 156 1.35 -22.06 -26.52
CA VAL A 156 1.01 -22.28 -27.95
C VAL A 156 -0.52 -22.33 -28.12
N LEU A 157 -1.23 -22.88 -27.11
CA LEU A 157 -2.70 -22.87 -27.11
C LEU A 157 -3.25 -21.44 -26.99
N LEU A 158 -2.71 -20.65 -26.07
CA LEU A 158 -3.11 -19.24 -25.88
C LEU A 158 -2.79 -18.43 -27.15
N GLU A 159 -1.65 -18.67 -27.76
CA GLU A 159 -1.23 -18.01 -28.99
C GLU A 159 -2.16 -18.31 -30.15
N ASN A 160 -2.40 -19.61 -30.45
CA ASN A 160 -3.11 -20.01 -31.66
C ASN A 160 -4.63 -19.81 -31.54
N ASN A 161 -5.22 -20.02 -30.35
CA ASN A 161 -6.67 -20.00 -30.20
C ASN A 161 -7.22 -18.62 -29.76
N PHE A 162 -6.37 -17.75 -29.23
CA PHE A 162 -6.80 -16.44 -28.76
C PHE A 162 -5.95 -15.33 -29.40
N TYR A 163 -4.68 -15.27 -29.10
CA TYR A 163 -3.85 -14.13 -29.45
C TYR A 163 -3.75 -13.88 -30.95
N LYS A 164 -3.50 -14.91 -31.77
CA LYS A 164 -3.42 -14.79 -33.25
C LYS A 164 -4.76 -14.50 -33.92
N THR A 165 -5.88 -14.75 -33.24
CA THR A 165 -7.20 -14.43 -33.77
C THR A 165 -7.55 -12.96 -33.64
N TYR A 166 -6.82 -12.22 -32.81
CA TYR A 166 -7.03 -10.79 -32.61
C TYR A 166 -6.30 -9.97 -33.66
N SER A 167 -6.86 -8.81 -34.00
CA SER A 167 -6.16 -7.80 -34.79
C SER A 167 -4.91 -7.29 -34.06
N SER A 168 -3.97 -6.74 -34.81
CA SER A 168 -2.74 -6.15 -34.22
C SER A 168 -3.04 -5.07 -33.18
N GLU A 169 -4.11 -4.33 -33.37
CA GLU A 169 -4.60 -3.29 -32.47
C GLU A 169 -5.05 -3.89 -31.13
N VAL A 170 -5.86 -4.96 -31.17
CA VAL A 170 -6.32 -5.68 -29.97
C VAL A 170 -5.15 -6.35 -29.26
N GLN A 171 -4.22 -6.92 -30.01
CA GLN A 171 -2.99 -7.52 -29.44
C GLN A 171 -2.19 -6.47 -28.66
N SER A 172 -1.92 -5.31 -29.27
CA SER A 172 -1.16 -4.21 -28.62
C SER A 172 -1.88 -3.70 -27.35
N LEU A 173 -3.20 -3.48 -27.44
CA LEU A 173 -4.00 -3.06 -26.27
C LEU A 173 -3.90 -4.05 -25.13
N LEU A 174 -4.03 -5.35 -25.41
CA LEU A 174 -3.96 -6.38 -24.39
C LEU A 174 -2.56 -6.52 -23.80
N GLU A 175 -1.52 -6.45 -24.63
CA GLU A 175 -0.12 -6.48 -24.20
C GLU A 175 0.17 -5.33 -23.24
N GLU A 176 -0.20 -4.10 -23.60
CA GLU A 176 0.04 -2.93 -22.77
C GLU A 176 -0.77 -2.95 -21.47
N CYS A 177 -2.06 -3.31 -21.53
CA CYS A 177 -2.91 -3.44 -20.36
C CYS A 177 -2.52 -4.61 -19.43
N SER A 178 -1.76 -5.59 -19.92
CA SER A 178 -1.33 -6.73 -19.11
C SER A 178 -0.37 -6.37 -17.97
N PHE A 179 0.24 -5.20 -18.01
CA PHE A 179 1.10 -4.70 -16.91
C PHE A 179 0.30 -4.11 -15.74
N LEU A 180 -1.02 -3.99 -15.89
CA LEU A 180 -1.91 -3.57 -14.81
C LEU A 180 -2.58 -4.77 -14.15
N ASP A 181 -2.87 -4.68 -12.85
CA ASP A 181 -3.60 -5.73 -12.15
C ASP A 181 -5.09 -5.70 -12.52
N SER A 182 -5.64 -4.51 -12.60
CA SER A 182 -6.96 -4.20 -13.15
C SER A 182 -6.97 -2.78 -13.69
N PHE A 183 -7.90 -2.47 -14.57
CA PHE A 183 -7.97 -1.16 -15.21
C PHE A 183 -9.39 -0.81 -15.65
N THR A 184 -9.69 0.48 -15.68
CA THR A 184 -10.92 1.01 -16.28
C THR A 184 -10.74 1.22 -17.78
N SER A 185 -11.84 1.45 -18.50
CA SER A 185 -11.77 1.83 -19.91
C SER A 185 -10.95 3.11 -20.14
N GLU A 186 -11.05 4.08 -19.23
CA GLU A 186 -10.29 5.34 -19.31
C GLU A 186 -8.79 5.11 -19.12
N GLN A 187 -8.43 4.23 -18.19
CA GLN A 187 -7.04 3.84 -17.98
C GLN A 187 -6.48 3.11 -19.20
N ALA A 188 -7.26 2.23 -19.82
CA ALA A 188 -6.85 1.57 -21.06
C ALA A 188 -6.61 2.59 -22.19
N VAL A 189 -7.47 3.60 -22.35
CA VAL A 189 -7.25 4.70 -23.31
C VAL A 189 -5.96 5.45 -22.97
N CYS A 190 -5.74 5.79 -21.71
CA CYS A 190 -4.55 6.53 -21.28
C CYS A 190 -3.26 5.76 -21.55
N ILE A 191 -3.22 4.46 -21.22
CA ILE A 191 -1.98 3.67 -21.32
C ILE A 191 -1.65 3.33 -22.77
N THR A 192 -2.66 3.02 -23.59
CA THR A 192 -2.46 2.59 -24.98
C THR A 192 -2.53 3.75 -25.97
N GLY A 193 -3.10 4.88 -25.59
CA GLY A 193 -3.43 5.96 -26.51
C GLY A 193 -4.54 5.64 -27.50
N ASN A 194 -5.22 4.48 -27.35
CA ASN A 194 -6.28 4.03 -28.26
C ASN A 194 -7.65 4.50 -27.79
N ALA A 195 -8.27 5.42 -28.53
CA ALA A 195 -9.59 5.95 -28.21
C ALA A 195 -10.72 4.88 -28.32
N ASP A 196 -10.51 3.82 -29.11
CA ASP A 196 -11.49 2.74 -29.31
C ASP A 196 -11.36 1.62 -28.26
N ALA A 197 -10.40 1.70 -27.33
CA ALA A 197 -10.20 0.71 -26.28
C ALA A 197 -11.50 0.31 -25.53
N PRO A 198 -12.43 1.23 -25.18
CA PRO A 198 -13.70 0.84 -24.54
C PRO A 198 -14.58 -0.07 -25.41
N GLY A 199 -14.59 0.16 -26.72
CA GLY A 199 -15.33 -0.67 -27.69
C GLY A 199 -14.71 -2.07 -27.81
N ILE A 200 -13.39 -2.13 -27.94
CA ILE A 200 -12.62 -3.37 -28.01
C ILE A 200 -12.82 -4.20 -26.74
N LEU A 201 -12.67 -3.62 -25.56
CA LEU A 201 -12.83 -4.32 -24.29
C LEU A 201 -14.23 -4.92 -24.12
N ARG A 202 -15.29 -4.18 -24.47
CA ARG A 202 -16.65 -4.73 -24.45
C ARG A 202 -16.82 -5.88 -25.41
N GLY A 203 -16.25 -5.80 -26.62
CA GLY A 203 -16.28 -6.89 -27.59
C GLY A 203 -15.59 -8.15 -27.08
N LEU A 204 -14.47 -8.00 -26.38
CA LEU A 204 -13.72 -9.11 -25.81
C LEU A 204 -14.48 -9.85 -24.69
N LEU A 205 -15.30 -9.17 -23.90
CA LEU A 205 -16.11 -9.80 -22.85
C LEU A 205 -17.11 -10.83 -23.40
N THR A 206 -17.60 -10.61 -24.62
CA THR A 206 -18.56 -11.53 -25.25
C THR A 206 -17.90 -12.72 -25.90
N SER A 207 -16.62 -12.64 -26.20
CA SER A 207 -15.89 -13.62 -27.03
C SER A 207 -14.96 -14.54 -26.23
N ASN A 208 -14.55 -14.19 -25.01
CA ASN A 208 -13.66 -15.03 -24.24
C ASN A 208 -13.73 -14.85 -22.73
N ALA A 209 -13.37 -15.91 -22.00
CA ALA A 209 -13.33 -15.95 -20.53
C ALA A 209 -11.97 -15.48 -19.93
N LEU A 210 -11.05 -14.99 -20.77
CA LEU A 210 -9.69 -14.59 -20.33
C LEU A 210 -9.63 -13.14 -19.82
N ILE A 211 -10.72 -12.38 -20.08
CA ILE A 211 -10.92 -11.04 -19.57
C ILE A 211 -12.23 -11.01 -18.79
N VAL A 212 -12.17 -10.53 -17.56
CA VAL A 212 -13.32 -10.41 -16.66
C VAL A 212 -13.62 -8.95 -16.44
N PHE A 213 -14.91 -8.60 -16.39
CA PHE A 213 -15.37 -7.28 -16.00
C PHE A 213 -16.06 -7.37 -14.64
N HIS A 214 -15.62 -6.58 -13.70
CA HIS A 214 -16.18 -6.46 -12.37
C HIS A 214 -17.15 -5.26 -12.34
N GLU A 215 -18.46 -5.53 -12.37
CA GLU A 215 -19.49 -4.50 -12.46
C GLU A 215 -19.44 -3.50 -11.29
N GLU A 216 -19.26 -3.98 -10.08
CA GLU A 216 -19.25 -3.15 -8.87
C GLU A 216 -18.14 -2.09 -8.89
N SER A 217 -16.97 -2.45 -9.40
CA SER A 217 -15.81 -1.57 -9.46
C SER A 217 -15.57 -0.94 -10.83
N SER A 218 -16.33 -1.36 -11.86
CA SER A 218 -16.16 -0.95 -13.26
C SER A 218 -14.76 -1.19 -13.82
N HIS A 219 -14.10 -2.27 -13.37
CA HIS A 219 -12.74 -2.64 -13.78
C HIS A 219 -12.72 -3.89 -14.64
N TYR A 220 -11.83 -3.87 -15.62
CA TYR A 220 -11.44 -5.04 -16.40
C TYR A 220 -10.23 -5.69 -15.76
N GLN A 221 -10.18 -7.00 -15.83
CA GLN A 221 -9.07 -7.81 -15.34
C GLN A 221 -8.72 -8.89 -16.37
N ILE A 222 -7.45 -8.98 -16.71
CA ILE A 222 -6.92 -10.07 -17.54
C ILE A 222 -6.56 -11.22 -16.60
N THR A 223 -7.02 -12.44 -16.91
CA THR A 223 -6.69 -13.62 -16.10
C THR A 223 -5.18 -13.84 -16.04
N ASP A 224 -4.64 -14.28 -14.89
CA ASP A 224 -3.20 -14.32 -14.65
C ASP A 224 -2.41 -15.10 -15.69
N ILE A 225 -2.97 -16.20 -16.16
CA ILE A 225 -2.33 -17.04 -17.17
C ILE A 225 -2.19 -16.31 -18.51
N PHE A 226 -3.23 -15.58 -18.90
CA PHE A 226 -3.19 -14.82 -20.15
C PHE A 226 -2.38 -13.54 -19.98
N LYS A 227 -2.44 -12.93 -18.81
CA LYS A 227 -1.60 -11.79 -18.42
C LYS A 227 -0.11 -12.12 -18.55
N ALA A 228 0.35 -13.23 -17.94
CA ALA A 228 1.74 -13.65 -18.03
C ALA A 228 2.18 -13.94 -19.47
N PHE A 229 1.31 -14.57 -20.26
CA PHE A 229 1.56 -14.80 -21.70
C PHE A 229 1.72 -13.48 -22.47
N LEU A 230 0.81 -12.52 -22.27
CA LEU A 230 0.84 -11.21 -22.93
C LEU A 230 2.06 -10.39 -22.55
N GLN A 231 2.44 -10.38 -21.26
CA GLN A 231 3.65 -9.70 -20.79
C GLN A 231 4.90 -10.25 -21.47
N LYS A 232 5.04 -11.56 -21.56
CA LYS A 232 6.14 -12.21 -22.27
C LYS A 232 6.17 -11.82 -23.75
N LYS A 233 4.99 -11.70 -24.39
CA LYS A 233 4.88 -11.23 -25.79
C LYS A 233 5.30 -9.76 -25.91
N ALA A 234 4.83 -8.89 -25.03
CA ALA A 234 5.18 -7.47 -24.99
C ALA A 234 6.69 -7.27 -24.80
N GLU A 235 7.29 -7.98 -23.85
CA GLU A 235 8.73 -7.95 -23.60
C GLU A 235 9.53 -8.40 -24.82
N SER A 236 9.10 -9.48 -25.48
CA SER A 236 9.76 -9.98 -26.72
C SER A 236 9.72 -8.98 -27.88
N LYS A 237 8.74 -8.09 -27.89
CA LYS A 237 8.60 -6.98 -28.85
C LYS A 237 9.33 -5.70 -28.42
N GLY A 238 9.98 -5.69 -27.26
CA GLY A 238 10.68 -4.51 -26.73
C GLY A 238 9.74 -3.45 -26.19
N CYS A 239 8.61 -3.84 -25.61
CA CYS A 239 7.68 -2.91 -25.00
C CYS A 239 8.37 -2.08 -23.89
N ALA A 240 8.27 -0.77 -23.99
CA ALA A 240 8.86 0.15 -23.02
C ALA A 240 7.97 0.26 -21.74
N THR A 241 8.05 -0.75 -20.88
CA THR A 241 7.23 -0.87 -19.65
C THR A 241 7.32 0.37 -18.75
N ALA A 242 8.51 0.96 -18.63
CA ALA A 242 8.71 2.19 -17.87
C ALA A 242 7.83 3.34 -18.39
N GLN A 243 7.67 3.47 -19.72
CA GLN A 243 6.79 4.51 -20.29
C GLN A 243 5.31 4.23 -20.02
N LEU A 244 4.89 2.97 -19.97
CA LEU A 244 3.53 2.58 -19.58
C LEU A 244 3.26 2.98 -18.13
N TYR A 245 4.18 2.62 -17.24
CA TYR A 245 4.08 3.00 -15.82
C TYR A 245 4.09 4.52 -15.61
N MET A 246 4.90 5.26 -16.39
CA MET A 246 4.89 6.73 -16.35
C MET A 246 3.53 7.30 -16.73
N ARG A 247 2.91 6.83 -17.82
CA ARG A 247 1.56 7.26 -18.22
C ARG A 247 0.52 7.00 -17.13
N MET A 248 0.59 5.82 -16.49
CA MET A 248 -0.29 5.50 -15.38
C MET A 248 -0.03 6.37 -14.15
N ALA A 249 1.22 6.61 -13.80
CA ALA A 249 1.58 7.50 -12.70
C ALA A 249 1.01 8.91 -12.91
N GLU A 250 1.17 9.47 -14.10
CA GLU A 250 0.63 10.78 -14.45
C GLU A 250 -0.90 10.81 -14.44
N TRP A 251 -1.53 9.73 -14.92
CA TRP A 251 -2.99 9.61 -14.84
C TRP A 251 -3.48 9.67 -13.40
N PHE A 252 -2.90 8.88 -12.49
CA PHE A 252 -3.27 8.88 -11.08
C PHE A 252 -2.98 10.21 -10.38
N MET A 253 -1.86 10.86 -10.71
CA MET A 253 -1.56 12.22 -10.21
C MET A 253 -2.64 13.21 -10.63
N GLY A 254 -3.06 13.18 -11.90
CA GLY A 254 -4.11 14.05 -12.43
C GLY A 254 -5.48 13.82 -11.78
N HIS A 255 -5.74 12.61 -11.27
CA HIS A 255 -6.98 12.24 -10.59
C HIS A 255 -6.88 12.32 -9.05
N GLY A 256 -5.83 12.94 -8.51
CA GLY A 256 -5.66 13.15 -7.07
C GLY A 256 -5.29 11.90 -6.26
N ASN A 257 -5.02 10.77 -6.92
CA ASN A 257 -4.57 9.56 -6.27
C ASN A 257 -3.03 9.47 -6.26
N GLN A 258 -2.42 10.30 -5.44
CA GLN A 258 -0.97 10.38 -5.26
C GLN A 258 -0.34 9.05 -4.88
N PHE A 259 -1.03 8.29 -4.06
CA PHE A 259 -0.57 7.02 -3.53
C PHE A 259 -0.29 6.01 -4.65
N ARG A 260 -1.27 5.81 -5.52
CA ARG A 260 -1.11 4.92 -6.70
C ARG A 260 -0.09 5.49 -7.69
N ALA A 261 -0.04 6.80 -7.84
CA ALA A 261 0.94 7.44 -8.71
C ALA A 261 2.38 7.11 -8.27
N TYR A 262 2.67 7.16 -6.97
CA TYR A 262 4.00 6.82 -6.46
C TYR A 262 4.39 5.36 -6.72
N ASN A 263 3.46 4.42 -6.60
CA ASN A 263 3.73 3.03 -6.95
C ASN A 263 4.14 2.87 -8.42
N TYR A 264 3.46 3.57 -9.32
CA TYR A 264 3.81 3.51 -10.74
C TYR A 264 5.08 4.30 -11.09
N PHE A 265 5.36 5.44 -10.45
CA PHE A 265 6.65 6.11 -10.58
C PHE A 265 7.80 5.22 -10.09
N TYR A 266 7.60 4.50 -8.98
CA TYR A 266 8.57 3.55 -8.46
C TYR A 266 8.83 2.40 -9.47
N LEU A 267 7.79 1.79 -10.02
CA LEU A 267 7.90 0.76 -11.05
C LEU A 267 8.54 1.28 -12.34
N ALA A 268 8.37 2.56 -12.66
CA ALA A 268 9.02 3.22 -13.79
C ALA A 268 10.49 3.58 -13.52
N GLY A 269 10.96 3.50 -12.26
CA GLY A 269 12.28 3.93 -11.84
C GLY A 269 12.45 5.44 -11.74
N ASP A 270 11.35 6.22 -11.78
CA ASP A 270 11.39 7.68 -11.64
C ASP A 270 11.26 8.10 -10.17
N TYR A 271 12.29 7.76 -9.39
CA TYR A 271 12.37 8.07 -7.97
C TYR A 271 12.46 9.60 -7.71
N ASP A 272 13.06 10.32 -8.65
CA ASP A 272 13.22 11.77 -8.56
C ASP A 272 11.87 12.50 -8.52
N ARG A 273 10.89 11.99 -9.26
CA ARG A 273 9.52 12.52 -9.27
C ARG A 273 8.83 12.37 -7.92
N ILE A 274 8.97 11.19 -7.28
CA ILE A 274 8.43 10.92 -5.96
C ILE A 274 9.05 11.85 -4.91
N LEU A 275 10.38 11.92 -4.89
CA LEU A 275 11.11 12.75 -3.92
C LEU A 275 10.84 14.23 -4.10
N ARG A 276 10.76 14.71 -5.34
CA ARG A 276 10.41 16.10 -5.65
C ARG A 276 9.01 16.47 -5.20
N ASP A 277 8.05 15.57 -5.35
CA ASP A 277 6.70 15.79 -4.87
C ASP A 277 6.64 15.81 -3.34
N LEU A 278 7.33 14.88 -2.68
CA LEU A 278 7.48 14.83 -1.22
C LEU A 278 8.29 16.03 -0.67
N ASP A 279 9.14 16.66 -1.47
CA ASP A 279 9.88 17.87 -1.09
C ASP A 279 9.07 19.17 -1.24
N SER A 280 7.82 19.06 -1.69
CA SER A 280 6.91 20.20 -1.83
C SER A 280 6.41 20.72 -0.48
N ASP A 281 5.90 21.97 -0.50
CA ASP A 281 5.30 22.60 0.70
C ASP A 281 3.87 22.12 0.99
N ARG A 282 3.37 21.13 0.25
CA ARG A 282 2.05 20.51 0.50
C ARG A 282 2.11 19.64 1.73
N ASN A 283 1.00 19.59 2.48
CA ASN A 283 0.90 18.68 3.61
C ASN A 283 0.66 17.25 3.12
N LEU A 284 1.71 16.47 3.11
CA LEU A 284 1.74 15.08 2.65
C LEU A 284 2.25 14.19 3.78
N ASP A 285 1.48 13.19 4.14
CA ASP A 285 1.89 12.15 5.09
C ASP A 285 2.42 10.91 4.35
N ILE A 286 3.38 10.22 4.96
CA ILE A 286 3.92 8.96 4.49
C ILE A 286 3.27 7.84 5.31
N GLY A 287 2.39 7.07 4.68
CA GLY A 287 1.79 5.89 5.29
C GLY A 287 2.78 4.70 5.34
N ALA A 288 2.38 3.62 6.00
CA ALA A 288 3.22 2.43 6.21
C ALA A 288 3.76 1.83 4.90
N ILE A 289 2.92 1.77 3.86
CA ILE A 289 3.31 1.17 2.57
C ILE A 289 4.33 2.07 1.86
N GLN A 290 4.07 3.38 1.82
CA GLN A 290 5.02 4.31 1.23
C GLN A 290 6.34 4.38 2.01
N TYR A 291 6.31 4.18 3.32
CA TYR A 291 7.49 4.18 4.14
C TYR A 291 8.55 3.19 3.63
N HIS A 292 8.17 1.95 3.34
CA HIS A 292 9.11 0.95 2.83
C HIS A 292 9.66 1.32 1.45
N MET A 293 8.80 1.74 0.54
CA MET A 293 9.20 2.20 -0.80
C MET A 293 10.15 3.39 -0.72
N ILE A 294 9.83 4.41 0.08
CA ILE A 294 10.68 5.61 0.23
C ILE A 294 12.00 5.27 0.92
N LYS A 295 11.99 4.34 1.88
CA LYS A 295 13.19 3.81 2.49
C LYS A 295 14.13 3.21 1.45
N GLU A 296 13.63 2.31 0.60
CA GLU A 296 14.41 1.70 -0.48
C GLU A 296 14.99 2.77 -1.43
N ILE A 297 14.16 3.75 -1.85
CA ILE A 297 14.61 4.85 -2.69
C ILE A 297 15.74 5.65 -2.02
N LEU A 298 15.60 5.97 -0.73
CA LEU A 298 16.58 6.78 0.00
C LEU A 298 17.86 6.02 0.36
N GLU A 299 17.80 4.70 0.48
CA GLU A 299 18.98 3.84 0.66
C GLU A 299 19.80 3.71 -0.63
N GLU A 300 19.19 3.81 -1.80
CA GLU A 300 19.87 3.80 -3.10
C GLU A 300 20.47 5.18 -3.47
N ILE A 301 20.03 6.24 -2.81
CA ILE A 301 20.51 7.60 -3.12
C ILE A 301 21.90 7.81 -2.52
N THR A 302 22.82 8.30 -3.37
CA THR A 302 24.16 8.72 -2.93
C THR A 302 24.08 9.90 -1.97
N GLN A 303 25.07 10.02 -1.05
CA GLN A 303 25.12 11.09 -0.05
C GLN A 303 24.95 12.51 -0.62
N ASP A 304 25.42 12.76 -1.83
CA ASP A 304 25.30 14.07 -2.49
C ASP A 304 23.84 14.48 -2.81
N LYS A 305 22.94 13.49 -2.99
CA LYS A 305 21.51 13.75 -3.24
C LYS A 305 20.68 13.85 -1.96
N GLU A 306 21.23 13.49 -0.82
CA GLU A 306 20.53 13.43 0.45
C GLU A 306 19.94 14.78 0.87
N PHE A 307 20.64 15.87 0.56
CA PHE A 307 20.20 17.23 0.88
C PHE A 307 19.46 17.92 -0.27
N THR A 308 19.29 17.24 -1.40
CA THR A 308 18.54 17.77 -2.55
C THR A 308 17.04 17.86 -2.23
N TYR A 309 16.52 16.91 -1.46
CA TYR A 309 15.10 16.79 -1.09
C TYR A 309 14.90 16.81 0.43
N PRO A 310 15.21 17.94 1.12
CA PRO A 310 15.23 17.99 2.58
C PRO A 310 13.87 17.74 3.24
N LEU A 311 12.76 18.20 2.64
CA LEU A 311 11.44 17.98 3.20
C LEU A 311 10.99 16.52 3.02
N ALA A 312 11.34 15.88 1.90
CA ALA A 312 11.11 14.45 1.70
C ALA A 312 11.86 13.62 2.75
N MET A 313 13.13 13.95 3.00
CA MET A 313 13.93 13.32 4.05
C MET A 313 13.30 13.50 5.43
N LEU A 314 12.89 14.71 5.79
CA LEU A 314 12.26 14.98 7.09
C LEU A 314 10.93 14.24 7.27
N ARG A 315 10.11 14.13 6.21
CA ARG A 315 8.90 13.29 6.22
C ARG A 315 9.22 11.82 6.45
N TYR A 316 10.25 11.31 5.77
CA TYR A 316 10.72 9.94 5.97
C TYR A 316 11.23 9.71 7.40
N LEU A 317 12.07 10.58 7.93
CA LEU A 317 12.58 10.48 9.30
C LEU A 317 11.44 10.47 10.33
N ARG A 318 10.42 11.30 10.12
CA ARG A 318 9.24 11.32 10.96
C ARG A 318 8.41 10.04 10.83
N ALA A 319 8.19 9.55 9.61
CA ALA A 319 7.50 8.29 9.37
C ALA A 319 8.26 7.12 10.00
N SER A 320 9.59 7.16 10.03
CA SER A 320 10.43 6.15 10.68
C SER A 320 10.16 6.01 12.17
N LEU A 321 9.78 7.09 12.87
CA LEU A 321 9.37 7.02 14.29
C LEU A 321 8.04 6.27 14.48
N LEU A 322 7.20 6.21 13.46
CA LEU A 322 5.90 5.57 13.51
C LEU A 322 5.94 4.10 13.03
N TRP A 323 6.76 3.82 12.03
CA TRP A 323 6.72 2.57 11.27
C TRP A 323 7.97 1.68 11.44
N SER A 324 9.00 2.13 12.19
CA SER A 324 10.17 1.32 12.47
C SER A 324 9.92 0.33 13.61
N HIS A 325 10.49 -0.86 13.49
CA HIS A 325 10.42 -1.91 14.52
C HIS A 325 11.33 -1.65 15.71
N ASP A 326 12.46 -0.93 15.52
CA ASP A 326 13.42 -0.58 16.58
C ASP A 326 13.43 0.93 16.79
N LEU A 327 12.58 1.40 17.70
CA LEU A 327 12.48 2.82 18.03
C LEU A 327 13.75 3.40 18.65
N VAL A 328 14.53 2.62 19.39
CA VAL A 328 15.72 3.12 20.09
C VAL A 328 16.84 3.41 19.09
N GLU A 329 17.13 2.46 18.22
CA GLU A 329 18.16 2.63 17.19
C GLU A 329 17.73 3.65 16.15
N THR A 330 16.48 3.58 15.70
CA THR A 330 15.90 4.55 14.76
C THR A 330 15.99 5.98 15.30
N LYS A 331 15.68 6.20 16.58
CA LYS A 331 15.78 7.53 17.20
C LYS A 331 17.21 8.06 17.17
N LYS A 332 18.23 7.22 17.46
CA LYS A 332 19.64 7.61 17.38
C LYS A 332 20.03 8.04 15.97
N LEU A 333 19.64 7.24 14.97
CA LEU A 333 19.91 7.55 13.55
C LEU A 333 19.23 8.86 13.12
N ILE A 334 17.99 9.08 13.52
CA ILE A 334 17.25 10.32 13.22
C ILE A 334 17.96 11.52 13.83
N VAL A 335 18.35 11.43 15.12
CA VAL A 335 19.07 12.52 15.81
C VAL A 335 20.35 12.89 15.07
N GLN A 336 21.19 11.91 14.73
CA GLN A 336 22.42 12.14 13.96
C GLN A 336 22.15 12.78 12.60
N LYS A 337 21.10 12.34 11.94
CA LYS A 337 20.69 12.90 10.64
C LYS A 337 20.21 14.34 10.77
N LEU A 338 19.37 14.64 11.76
CA LEU A 338 18.87 15.99 12.02
C LEU A 338 20.03 16.97 12.37
N GLU A 339 21.00 16.56 13.16
CA GLU A 339 22.20 17.36 13.46
C GLU A 339 23.01 17.66 12.19
N THR A 340 23.17 16.66 11.32
CA THR A 340 23.88 16.81 10.07
C THR A 340 23.16 17.76 9.11
N MET A 341 21.83 17.59 8.98
CA MET A 341 20.98 18.48 8.17
C MET A 341 21.00 19.91 8.71
N GLU A 342 20.88 20.11 10.02
CA GLU A 342 20.91 21.44 10.64
C GLU A 342 22.22 22.15 10.33
N ARG A 343 23.38 21.46 10.51
CA ARG A 343 24.71 22.02 10.22
C ARG A 343 24.84 22.41 8.76
N TYR A 344 24.41 21.53 7.85
CA TYR A 344 24.46 21.79 6.41
C TYR A 344 23.59 22.99 6.01
N PHE A 345 22.30 22.99 6.41
CA PHE A 345 21.37 24.04 6.00
C PHE A 345 21.63 25.41 6.66
N LYS A 346 22.26 25.45 7.81
CA LYS A 346 22.75 26.73 8.38
C LYS A 346 23.77 27.40 7.49
N GLN A 347 24.60 26.64 6.79
CA GLN A 347 25.67 27.15 5.92
C GLN A 347 25.25 27.26 4.44
N ALA A 348 24.20 26.52 4.04
CA ALA A 348 23.75 26.45 2.66
C ALA A 348 23.36 27.84 2.09
N ALA A 349 23.75 28.10 0.86
CA ALA A 349 23.37 29.29 0.10
C ALA A 349 22.00 29.12 -0.52
N LEU A 350 20.94 29.16 0.30
CA LEU A 350 19.55 29.06 -0.12
C LEU A 350 18.81 30.37 0.10
N PRO A 351 17.71 30.63 -0.67
CA PRO A 351 16.82 31.74 -0.39
C PRO A 351 16.31 31.68 1.06
N VAL A 352 16.28 32.84 1.74
CA VAL A 352 15.92 32.91 3.16
C VAL A 352 14.62 32.21 3.51
N PRO A 353 13.50 32.33 2.76
CA PRO A 353 12.25 31.64 3.09
C PRO A 353 12.39 30.12 3.03
N ARG A 354 13.10 29.57 2.03
CA ARG A 354 13.33 28.14 1.89
C ARG A 354 14.21 27.60 3.01
N LYS A 355 15.31 28.31 3.31
CA LYS A 355 16.23 27.97 4.38
C LYS A 355 15.54 27.97 5.75
N SER A 356 14.76 29.01 6.05
CA SER A 356 13.99 29.11 7.30
C SER A 356 12.98 28.00 7.42
N ARG A 357 12.26 27.65 6.36
CA ARG A 357 11.33 26.55 6.35
C ARG A 357 12.02 25.21 6.70
N ILE A 358 13.10 24.88 6.03
CA ILE A 358 13.84 23.63 6.28
C ILE A 358 14.35 23.59 7.73
N LEU A 359 14.94 24.65 8.22
CA LEU A 359 15.43 24.70 9.61
C LEU A 359 14.26 24.62 10.63
N GLY A 360 13.13 25.24 10.33
CA GLY A 360 11.92 25.13 11.12
C GLY A 360 11.42 23.69 11.20
N GLU A 361 11.36 22.98 10.06
CA GLU A 361 10.92 21.58 10.02
C GLU A 361 11.94 20.62 10.66
N ILE A 362 13.23 20.89 10.60
CA ILE A 362 14.26 20.15 11.34
C ILE A 362 13.97 20.20 12.84
N HIS A 363 13.77 21.40 13.39
CA HIS A 363 13.46 21.54 14.81
C HIS A 363 12.08 21.01 15.17
N ASN A 364 11.11 21.10 14.26
CA ASN A 364 9.80 20.48 14.42
C ASN A 364 9.90 18.95 14.51
N THR A 365 10.75 18.33 13.70
CA THR A 365 11.03 16.88 13.78
C THR A 365 11.75 16.51 15.07
N TRP A 366 12.66 17.37 15.57
CA TRP A 366 13.32 17.20 16.85
C TRP A 366 12.34 17.10 18.04
N ILE A 367 11.22 17.84 18.00
CA ILE A 367 10.19 17.78 19.04
C ILE A 367 9.67 16.35 19.22
N PHE A 368 9.47 15.61 18.14
CA PHE A 368 9.06 14.20 18.19
C PHE A 368 10.15 13.29 18.78
N CYS A 369 11.43 13.57 18.47
CA CYS A 369 12.54 12.83 19.06
C CYS A 369 12.74 13.14 20.55
N ALA A 370 12.39 14.34 20.98
CA ALA A 370 12.50 14.80 22.36
C ALA A 370 11.37 14.33 23.28
N PHE A 371 10.50 13.42 22.79
CA PHE A 371 9.42 12.82 23.57
C PHE A 371 9.91 12.43 24.97
N ASN A 372 9.17 12.78 26.01
CA ASN A 372 9.48 12.61 27.44
C ASN A 372 10.57 13.56 27.99
N ASN A 373 10.99 14.58 27.24
CA ASN A 373 11.92 15.58 27.74
C ASN A 373 11.36 16.99 27.50
N PRO A 374 10.63 17.59 28.47
CA PRO A 374 9.98 18.89 28.29
C PRO A 374 10.98 20.01 28.00
N TYR A 375 12.21 19.92 28.51
CA TYR A 375 13.24 20.91 28.28
C TYR A 375 13.66 20.96 26.81
N GLN A 376 13.93 19.81 26.21
CA GLN A 376 14.24 19.71 24.78
C GLN A 376 13.06 20.06 23.90
N ILE A 377 11.84 19.65 24.27
CA ILE A 377 10.62 20.01 23.53
C ILE A 377 10.51 21.54 23.46
N VAL A 378 10.60 22.25 24.58
CA VAL A 378 10.49 23.72 24.63
C VAL A 378 11.63 24.37 23.86
N GLU A 379 12.86 23.88 23.98
CA GLU A 379 14.00 24.41 23.24
C GLU A 379 13.78 24.35 21.72
N HIS A 380 13.42 23.17 21.22
CA HIS A 380 13.19 22.98 19.79
C HIS A 380 11.91 23.68 19.33
N ALA A 381 10.86 23.76 20.15
CA ALA A 381 9.67 24.53 19.84
C ALA A 381 9.96 26.03 19.65
N LYS A 382 10.78 26.62 20.50
CA LYS A 382 11.23 28.02 20.36
C LYS A 382 11.98 28.24 19.04
N LYS A 383 12.88 27.35 18.70
CA LYS A 383 13.66 27.42 17.45
C LYS A 383 12.73 27.25 16.22
N ALA A 384 11.86 26.24 16.23
CA ALA A 384 10.93 25.97 15.14
C ALA A 384 10.00 27.18 14.88
N VAL A 385 9.35 27.69 15.92
CA VAL A 385 8.47 28.86 15.85
C VAL A 385 9.24 30.10 15.33
N GLY A 386 10.47 30.29 15.81
CA GLY A 386 11.34 31.38 15.34
C GLY A 386 11.66 31.29 13.85
N TYR A 387 11.98 30.11 13.36
CA TYR A 387 12.25 29.87 11.93
C TYR A 387 11.00 29.96 11.08
N PHE A 388 9.85 29.46 11.52
CA PHE A 388 8.59 29.57 10.78
C PHE A 388 8.12 31.01 10.61
N ASN A 389 8.42 31.89 11.58
CA ASN A 389 8.12 33.33 11.50
C ASN A 389 6.69 33.62 11.00
N GLY A 390 5.71 32.99 11.57
CA GLY A 390 4.29 33.13 11.22
C GLY A 390 3.79 32.17 10.11
N SER A 391 4.67 31.37 9.49
CA SER A 391 4.25 30.29 8.60
C SER A 391 3.95 29.02 9.41
N TYR A 392 3.22 28.07 8.81
CA TYR A 392 2.91 26.78 9.39
C TYR A 392 3.82 25.67 8.90
N SER A 393 3.96 24.60 9.70
CA SER A 393 4.59 23.37 9.23
C SER A 393 3.89 22.83 7.99
N CYS A 394 4.66 22.33 7.02
CA CYS A 394 4.15 21.61 5.86
C CYS A 394 4.31 20.09 5.99
N ILE A 395 5.01 19.63 7.05
CA ILE A 395 5.23 18.21 7.33
C ILE A 395 4.19 17.70 8.33
N VAL A 396 3.79 18.53 9.30
CA VAL A 396 2.83 18.16 10.34
C VAL A 396 1.50 18.83 10.08
N SER A 397 0.44 18.04 9.91
CA SER A 397 -0.91 18.57 9.79
C SER A 397 -1.38 19.11 11.14
N ASN A 398 -1.92 20.32 11.17
CA ASN A 398 -2.59 20.89 12.34
C ASN A 398 -3.92 20.17 12.67
N ARG A 399 -4.34 19.24 11.84
CA ARG A 399 -5.53 18.39 12.04
C ARG A 399 -5.21 17.05 12.71
N THR A 400 -3.93 16.63 12.76
CA THR A 400 -3.52 15.43 13.47
C THR A 400 -3.49 15.73 14.96
N GLU A 401 -4.49 15.26 15.67
CA GLU A 401 -4.43 15.20 17.14
C GLU A 401 -3.38 14.16 17.51
N PHE A 402 -2.27 14.62 18.03
CA PHE A 402 -1.22 13.73 18.54
C PHE A 402 -1.66 13.28 19.94
N THR A 403 -2.57 12.32 19.99
CA THR A 403 -2.88 11.62 21.23
C THR A 403 -1.89 10.48 21.36
N TYR A 404 -0.86 10.66 22.18
CA TYR A 404 -0.21 9.52 22.79
C TYR A 404 -1.30 8.83 23.62
N GLY A 405 -1.84 7.72 23.12
CA GLY A 405 -2.93 6.98 23.73
C GLY A 405 -2.73 6.82 25.24
N ALA A 406 -3.81 6.70 25.97
CA ALA A 406 -3.75 6.51 27.42
C ALA A 406 -2.64 5.52 27.82
N PRO A 407 -1.59 5.97 28.46
CA PRO A 407 -1.57 6.28 29.87
C PRO A 407 -1.39 7.78 30.09
N SER A 408 -1.89 8.27 31.23
CA SER A 408 -1.79 9.67 31.54
C SER A 408 -0.37 10.18 31.36
N MET A 409 -0.22 11.45 30.96
CA MET A 409 1.08 12.15 30.88
C MET A 409 1.97 11.89 32.12
N LEU A 410 1.35 11.63 33.27
CA LEU A 410 2.01 11.27 34.52
C LEU A 410 2.94 10.05 34.39
N TYR A 411 2.52 8.98 33.70
CA TYR A 411 3.37 7.81 33.50
C TYR A 411 4.50 8.07 32.50
N THR A 412 4.26 8.93 31.54
CA THR A 412 5.22 9.23 30.48
C THR A 412 6.37 10.09 31.00
N TYR A 413 6.10 11.04 31.90
CA TYR A 413 7.10 11.97 32.46
C TYR A 413 7.60 11.61 33.85
N TYR A 414 7.01 10.62 34.53
CA TYR A 414 7.49 10.18 35.82
C TYR A 414 8.75 9.31 35.69
N THR A 415 9.89 9.92 35.97
CA THR A 415 11.18 9.23 35.94
C THR A 415 11.75 8.99 37.33
N THR A 416 11.63 9.98 38.23
CA THR A 416 12.14 9.92 39.60
C THR A 416 11.26 10.79 40.53
N PRO A 417 11.24 10.51 41.87
CA PRO A 417 10.51 11.34 42.83
C PRO A 417 10.94 12.82 42.77
N GLY A 418 9.97 13.71 42.68
CA GLY A 418 10.17 15.16 42.60
C GLY A 418 10.31 15.74 41.18
N HIS A 419 10.67 14.95 40.18
CA HIS A 419 10.84 15.39 38.79
C HIS A 419 9.53 15.95 38.21
N LEU A 420 8.40 15.33 38.50
CA LEU A 420 7.11 15.72 37.95
C LEU A 420 6.73 17.17 38.35
N THR A 421 7.04 17.59 39.57
CA THR A 421 6.80 18.95 40.03
C THR A 421 7.70 19.96 39.30
N ALA A 422 8.98 19.62 39.11
CA ALA A 422 9.92 20.45 38.37
C ALA A 422 9.49 20.60 36.91
N ASP A 423 9.11 19.50 36.25
CA ASP A 423 8.65 19.48 34.87
C ASP A 423 7.34 20.27 34.71
N ALA A 424 6.38 20.13 35.65
CA ALA A 424 5.14 20.88 35.63
C ALA A 424 5.38 22.40 35.79
N SER A 425 6.29 22.83 36.70
CA SER A 425 6.67 24.22 36.85
C SER A 425 7.31 24.76 35.55
N PHE A 426 8.26 24.00 34.99
CA PHE A 426 8.93 24.38 33.74
C PHE A 426 7.96 24.49 32.56
N ILE A 427 7.03 23.54 32.40
CA ILE A 427 6.00 23.57 31.37
C ILE A 427 5.09 24.81 31.57
N SER A 428 4.67 25.08 32.81
CA SER A 428 3.85 26.24 33.13
C SER A 428 4.53 27.57 32.77
N GLU A 429 5.80 27.72 33.10
CA GLU A 429 6.60 28.91 32.78
C GLU A 429 6.80 29.11 31.27
N ASN A 430 6.78 28.03 30.52
CA ASN A 430 6.98 28.04 29.06
C ASN A 430 5.71 27.78 28.24
N TYR A 431 4.55 27.82 28.88
CA TYR A 431 3.26 27.48 28.26
C TYR A 431 2.96 28.27 26.98
N SER A 432 3.26 29.58 26.97
CA SER A 432 3.05 30.44 25.80
C SER A 432 3.86 29.99 24.55
N TRP A 433 5.02 29.38 24.76
CA TRP A 433 5.82 28.83 23.65
C TRP A 433 5.26 27.51 23.15
N LEU A 434 4.76 26.68 24.05
CA LEU A 434 4.11 25.42 23.69
C LEU A 434 2.80 25.66 22.92
N GLU A 435 2.01 26.68 23.36
CA GLU A 435 0.80 27.09 22.63
C GLU A 435 1.12 27.58 21.20
N ARG A 436 2.20 28.36 21.01
CA ARG A 436 2.68 28.76 19.68
C ARG A 436 3.18 27.55 18.88
N ALA A 437 3.83 26.59 19.51
CA ALA A 437 4.25 25.37 18.84
C ALA A 437 3.05 24.55 18.38
N VAL A 438 1.98 24.46 19.17
CA VAL A 438 0.70 23.85 18.72
C VAL A 438 0.20 24.54 17.46
N GLN A 439 0.22 25.86 17.44
CA GLN A 439 -0.30 26.65 16.32
C GLN A 439 0.53 26.47 15.05
N TYR A 440 1.85 26.58 15.13
CA TYR A 440 2.74 26.65 13.95
C TYR A 440 3.39 25.32 13.60
N CYS A 441 3.65 24.48 14.57
CA CYS A 441 4.31 23.19 14.37
C CYS A 441 3.32 22.02 14.21
N GLY A 442 2.02 22.24 14.43
CA GLY A 442 0.99 21.22 14.27
C GLY A 442 0.93 20.19 15.40
N HIS A 443 1.63 20.41 16.50
CA HIS A 443 1.59 19.50 17.66
C HIS A 443 0.36 19.81 18.52
N GLY A 444 -0.63 18.94 18.47
CA GLY A 444 -1.83 19.05 19.31
C GLY A 444 -1.56 18.61 20.75
N TYR A 445 -0.90 19.43 21.54
CA TYR A 445 -0.93 19.32 23.00
C TYR A 445 -2.20 20.04 23.50
N ARG A 446 -3.33 19.35 23.49
CA ARG A 446 -4.53 19.79 24.20
C ARG A 446 -4.75 19.00 25.47
#